data_305248e0ccf34c31d91d118b9d556118
#
_entry.id   305248e0ccf34c31d91d118b9d556118
#
_cell.length_a   1.000
_cell.length_b   1.000
_cell.length_c   1.000
_cell.angle_alpha   90.00
_cell.angle_beta   90.00
_cell.angle_gamma   90.00
#
_symmetry.space_group_name_H-M   'P 1'
#
loop_
_entity.id
_entity.type
_entity.pdbx_description
1 polymer ?
#
loop_
_entity_poly.entity_id
_entity_poly.type
_entity_poly.pdbx_seq_one_letter_code
_entity_poly.pdbx_strand_id
1 'polypeptide(L)'
;MVKQLIKKFLTPAQVDQLYRRTSGIRARFSRHDLKKLALLYGSDKWGAHWYAQHYEHHFRPLQNRRMNVLEIGIGGEDKPNSGGASLRMWATYFPKSTIHGIDIYDKSFLQTDRIKIYRGSQADAAFLNGVVGGIGAPDIIIDDGSHQNEHVLQTFEILFPLLAANGIYVVEDTQTSYWPDEGGSSDDLNAPRSLLTFFKSLTDGLNHAEFIRPGYVLSYYDQHIVSMHFYHNLVFIYKGRNDEGSNRVVNNQIRRK
;
A
#
# COMPACT_ATOMS: atom_id res chain seq x y z
N MET A 1 -6.74 -32.41 17.70
CA MET A 1 -7.40 -33.71 17.43
C MET A 1 -7.97 -33.77 16.00
N VAL A 2 -8.88 -32.87 15.55
CA VAL A 2 -9.48 -32.89 14.19
C VAL A 2 -8.43 -32.77 13.06
N LYS A 3 -7.39 -31.92 13.21
CA LYS A 3 -6.30 -31.76 12.21
C LYS A 3 -5.47 -33.03 11.98
N GLN A 4 -5.30 -33.88 13.00
CA GLN A 4 -4.55 -35.14 12.88
C GLN A 4 -5.37 -36.25 12.24
N LEU A 5 -6.69 -36.28 12.46
CA LEU A 5 -7.60 -37.22 11.81
C LEU A 5 -7.71 -36.94 10.28
N ILE A 6 -7.83 -35.66 9.89
CA ILE A 6 -7.95 -35.28 8.47
C ILE A 6 -6.70 -35.71 7.67
N LYS A 7 -5.50 -35.59 8.24
CA LYS A 7 -4.24 -36.01 7.60
C LYS A 7 -4.12 -37.53 7.39
N LYS A 8 -4.93 -38.33 8.06
CA LYS A 8 -4.91 -39.81 7.94
C LYS A 8 -5.68 -40.34 6.71
N PHE A 9 -6.62 -39.55 6.17
CA PHE A 9 -7.55 -39.97 5.11
C PHE A 9 -7.44 -39.18 3.82
N LEU A 10 -6.66 -38.07 3.78
CA LEU A 10 -6.52 -37.22 2.61
C LEU A 10 -5.05 -37.08 2.23
N THR A 11 -4.79 -37.04 0.92
CA THR A 11 -3.46 -36.70 0.39
C THR A 11 -3.10 -35.25 0.76
N PRO A 12 -1.81 -34.89 0.78
CA PRO A 12 -1.38 -33.50 1.04
C PRO A 12 -2.08 -32.47 0.15
N ALA A 13 -2.29 -32.78 -1.14
CA ALA A 13 -3.01 -31.94 -2.08
C ALA A 13 -4.50 -31.80 -1.75
N GLN A 14 -5.16 -32.87 -1.31
CA GLN A 14 -6.57 -32.84 -0.87
C GLN A 14 -6.73 -32.08 0.45
N VAL A 15 -5.77 -32.20 1.37
CA VAL A 15 -5.73 -31.42 2.61
C VAL A 15 -5.60 -29.93 2.27
N ASP A 16 -4.71 -29.56 1.37
CA ASP A 16 -4.52 -28.18 0.95
C ASP A 16 -5.77 -27.61 0.25
N GLN A 17 -6.39 -28.40 -0.62
CA GLN A 17 -7.65 -28.03 -1.27
C GLN A 17 -8.81 -27.85 -0.29
N LEU A 18 -8.91 -28.70 0.74
CA LEU A 18 -9.90 -28.59 1.80
C LEU A 18 -9.64 -27.35 2.67
N TYR A 19 -8.36 -27.06 3.00
CA TYR A 19 -7.97 -25.85 3.71
C TYR A 19 -8.31 -24.59 2.90
N ARG A 20 -8.04 -24.57 1.61
CA ARG A 20 -8.40 -23.46 0.71
C ARG A 20 -9.92 -23.25 0.65
N ARG A 21 -10.72 -24.31 0.59
CA ARG A 21 -12.20 -24.22 0.60
C ARG A 21 -12.77 -23.79 1.95
N THR A 22 -12.23 -24.28 3.06
CA THR A 22 -12.70 -23.92 4.41
C THR A 22 -12.17 -22.57 4.87
N SER A 23 -11.01 -22.14 4.39
CA SER A 23 -10.47 -20.79 4.68
C SER A 23 -11.37 -19.70 4.11
N GLY A 24 -11.93 -19.87 2.92
CA GLY A 24 -12.88 -18.93 2.33
C GLY A 24 -14.15 -18.71 3.18
N ILE A 25 -14.71 -19.77 3.76
CA ILE A 25 -15.88 -19.67 4.64
C ILE A 25 -15.49 -19.00 5.96
N ARG A 26 -14.39 -19.43 6.59
CA ARG A 26 -13.87 -18.83 7.83
C ARG A 26 -13.48 -17.37 7.66
N ALA A 27 -12.88 -17.04 6.52
CA ALA A 27 -12.50 -15.67 6.19
C ALA A 27 -13.72 -14.75 6.11
N ARG A 28 -14.86 -15.22 5.55
CA ARG A 28 -16.10 -14.43 5.52
C ARG A 28 -16.61 -14.06 6.92
N PHE A 29 -16.49 -14.96 7.88
CA PHE A 29 -16.85 -14.68 9.29
C PHE A 29 -15.81 -13.83 10.02
N SER A 30 -14.56 -13.78 9.52
CA SER A 30 -13.47 -13.00 10.09
C SER A 30 -13.19 -11.71 9.30
N ARG A 31 -14.06 -11.31 8.37
CA ARG A 31 -13.82 -10.19 7.46
C ARG A 31 -13.51 -8.85 8.12
N HIS A 32 -13.83 -8.68 9.38
CA HIS A 32 -13.61 -7.46 10.17
C HIS A 32 -12.32 -7.49 11.00
N ASP A 33 -11.49 -8.52 10.82
CA ASP A 33 -10.26 -8.75 11.58
C ASP A 33 -9.12 -9.07 10.60
N LEU A 34 -8.36 -8.05 10.23
CA LEU A 34 -7.25 -8.20 9.27
C LEU A 34 -6.15 -9.12 9.78
N LYS A 35 -5.90 -9.17 11.10
CA LYS A 35 -4.92 -10.09 11.69
C LYS A 35 -5.30 -11.54 11.43
N LYS A 36 -6.57 -11.88 11.66
CA LYS A 36 -7.08 -13.24 11.35
C LYS A 36 -7.08 -13.52 9.86
N LEU A 37 -7.45 -12.55 9.02
CA LEU A 37 -7.41 -12.73 7.57
C LEU A 37 -5.99 -12.97 7.07
N ALA A 38 -5.00 -12.21 7.54
CA ALA A 38 -3.60 -12.42 7.18
C ALA A 38 -3.15 -13.84 7.53
N LEU A 39 -3.44 -14.32 8.74
CA LEU A 39 -3.13 -15.70 9.16
C LEU A 39 -3.88 -16.76 8.33
N LEU A 40 -5.15 -16.53 7.99
CA LEU A 40 -5.96 -17.48 7.21
C LEU A 40 -5.49 -17.61 5.76
N TYR A 41 -5.02 -16.52 5.17
CA TYR A 41 -4.52 -16.49 3.79
C TYR A 41 -3.01 -16.72 3.69
N GLY A 42 -2.29 -16.69 4.83
CA GLY A 42 -0.84 -16.83 4.87
C GLY A 42 -0.12 -15.60 4.34
N SER A 43 -0.69 -14.41 4.54
CA SER A 43 -0.01 -13.15 4.26
C SER A 43 0.96 -12.82 5.39
N ASP A 44 2.11 -12.30 5.03
CA ASP A 44 3.18 -11.82 5.91
C ASP A 44 2.81 -10.57 6.71
N LYS A 45 1.76 -9.87 6.32
CA LYS A 45 1.27 -8.64 6.97
C LYS A 45 0.83 -8.83 8.44
N TRP A 46 0.84 -10.10 8.94
CA TRP A 46 0.73 -10.43 10.36
C TRP A 46 1.51 -11.71 10.69
N GLY A 47 2.43 -11.59 11.64
CA GLY A 47 3.30 -12.67 12.10
C GLY A 47 4.75 -12.52 11.64
N ALA A 48 5.00 -12.16 10.39
CA ALA A 48 6.30 -11.70 9.91
C ALA A 48 6.42 -10.19 10.11
N HIS A 49 5.46 -9.43 9.60
CA HIS A 49 5.27 -8.01 9.87
C HIS A 49 4.08 -7.80 10.82
N TRP A 50 3.99 -6.61 11.43
CA TRP A 50 2.89 -6.23 12.31
C TRP A 50 1.99 -5.17 11.65
N TYR A 51 1.79 -5.24 10.33
CA TYR A 51 1.12 -4.23 9.53
C TYR A 51 -0.41 -4.28 9.67
N ALA A 52 -1.00 -5.48 9.83
CA ALA A 52 -2.44 -5.66 9.81
C ALA A 52 -3.21 -4.78 10.81
N GLN A 53 -2.63 -4.46 11.98
CA GLN A 53 -3.25 -3.57 12.96
C GLN A 53 -3.32 -2.12 12.48
N HIS A 54 -2.30 -1.66 11.75
CA HIS A 54 -2.26 -0.31 11.18
C HIS A 54 -3.20 -0.21 9.99
N TYR A 55 -3.18 -1.20 9.12
CA TYR A 55 -4.15 -1.32 8.03
C TYR A 55 -5.60 -1.32 8.55
N GLU A 56 -5.90 -2.08 9.60
CA GLU A 56 -7.24 -2.11 10.16
C GLU A 56 -7.66 -0.75 10.72
N HIS A 57 -6.74 -0.02 11.36
CA HIS A 57 -7.00 1.32 11.85
C HIS A 57 -7.40 2.27 10.70
N HIS A 58 -6.63 2.30 9.62
CA HIS A 58 -6.84 3.22 8.50
C HIS A 58 -7.98 2.78 7.57
N PHE A 59 -8.16 1.47 7.36
CA PHE A 59 -9.06 0.94 6.34
C PHE A 59 -10.44 0.56 6.86
N ARG A 60 -10.63 0.44 8.18
CA ARG A 60 -11.94 0.08 8.76
C ARG A 60 -13.09 0.98 8.31
N PRO A 61 -12.96 2.32 8.23
CA PRO A 61 -14.02 3.19 7.74
C PRO A 61 -14.38 2.97 6.27
N LEU A 62 -13.46 2.39 5.50
CA LEU A 62 -13.59 2.18 4.06
C LEU A 62 -14.10 0.77 3.70
N GLN A 63 -14.15 -0.15 4.66
CA GLN A 63 -14.36 -1.60 4.44
C GLN A 63 -15.58 -1.94 3.57
N ASN A 64 -16.67 -1.19 3.70
CA ASN A 64 -17.92 -1.48 3.00
C ASN A 64 -18.14 -0.55 1.79
N ARG A 65 -17.16 0.26 1.42
CA ARG A 65 -17.21 1.12 0.23
C ARG A 65 -16.93 0.31 -1.02
N ARG A 66 -17.40 0.79 -2.16
CA ARG A 66 -17.01 0.29 -3.49
C ARG A 66 -15.81 1.11 -3.94
N MET A 67 -14.68 0.46 -4.15
CA MET A 67 -13.39 1.09 -4.40
C MET A 67 -12.58 0.29 -5.41
N ASN A 68 -11.59 0.95 -6.02
CA ASN A 68 -10.46 0.33 -6.69
C ASN A 68 -9.26 0.32 -5.72
N VAL A 69 -8.80 -0.86 -5.34
CA VAL A 69 -7.63 -1.06 -4.49
C VAL A 69 -6.52 -1.62 -5.36
N LEU A 70 -5.41 -0.94 -5.47
CA LEU A 70 -4.24 -1.33 -6.26
C LEU A 70 -3.10 -1.75 -5.33
N GLU A 71 -2.60 -2.96 -5.47
CA GLU A 71 -1.39 -3.45 -4.79
C GLU A 71 -0.30 -3.74 -5.82
N ILE A 72 0.90 -3.27 -5.54
CA ILE A 72 2.11 -3.50 -6.32
C ILE A 72 2.96 -4.48 -5.54
N GLY A 73 3.40 -5.58 -6.20
CA GLY A 73 4.00 -6.72 -5.53
C GLY A 73 2.92 -7.67 -4.99
N ILE A 74 2.88 -8.88 -5.53
CA ILE A 74 1.84 -9.87 -5.20
C ILE A 74 2.46 -11.06 -4.43
N GLY A 75 3.76 -11.01 -4.23
CA GLY A 75 4.55 -12.05 -3.57
C GLY A 75 4.69 -13.35 -4.38
N GLY A 76 5.45 -14.28 -3.82
CA GLY A 76 5.72 -15.58 -4.45
C GLY A 76 6.75 -15.53 -5.55
N GLU A 77 7.44 -14.41 -5.75
CA GLU A 77 8.53 -14.23 -6.71
C GLU A 77 8.21 -14.89 -8.08
N ASP A 78 9.18 -15.55 -8.71
CA ASP A 78 9.05 -16.30 -9.96
C ASP A 78 8.44 -17.71 -9.80
N LYS A 79 8.13 -18.13 -8.56
CA LYS A 79 7.61 -19.48 -8.28
C LYS A 79 6.23 -19.68 -8.91
N PRO A 80 6.06 -20.73 -9.75
CA PRO A 80 4.78 -21.00 -10.38
C PRO A 80 3.65 -21.19 -9.35
N ASN A 81 2.49 -20.58 -9.65
CA ASN A 81 1.28 -20.65 -8.81
C ASN A 81 1.48 -20.21 -7.33
N SER A 82 2.47 -19.34 -7.08
CA SER A 82 2.76 -18.77 -5.77
C SER A 82 2.40 -17.30 -5.71
N GLY A 83 2.06 -16.79 -4.51
CA GLY A 83 1.68 -15.40 -4.26
C GLY A 83 0.19 -15.16 -4.10
N GLY A 84 -0.20 -13.90 -4.03
CA GLY A 84 -1.58 -13.42 -3.94
C GLY A 84 -2.26 -13.66 -2.59
N ALA A 85 -1.53 -13.88 -1.53
CA ALA A 85 -2.09 -14.02 -0.17
C ALA A 85 -2.79 -12.72 0.26
N SER A 86 -2.12 -11.60 0.09
CA SER A 86 -2.62 -10.25 0.37
C SER A 86 -3.83 -9.89 -0.50
N LEU A 87 -3.79 -10.14 -1.82
CA LEU A 87 -4.92 -9.87 -2.70
C LEU A 87 -6.21 -10.60 -2.26
N ARG A 88 -6.09 -11.87 -1.84
CA ARG A 88 -7.24 -12.64 -1.32
C ARG A 88 -7.72 -12.08 0.02
N MET A 89 -6.80 -11.63 0.86
CA MET A 89 -7.09 -10.95 2.11
C MET A 89 -7.86 -9.65 1.84
N TRP A 90 -7.38 -8.80 0.94
CA TRP A 90 -8.05 -7.55 0.58
C TRP A 90 -9.42 -7.79 -0.06
N ALA A 91 -9.54 -8.77 -0.96
CA ALA A 91 -10.82 -9.10 -1.59
C ALA A 91 -11.88 -9.58 -0.57
N THR A 92 -11.45 -10.15 0.55
CA THR A 92 -12.34 -10.54 1.65
C THR A 92 -12.64 -9.37 2.57
N TYR A 93 -11.64 -8.57 2.90
CA TYR A 93 -11.77 -7.42 3.77
C TYR A 93 -12.63 -6.32 3.14
N PHE A 94 -12.47 -6.07 1.83
CA PHE A 94 -13.25 -5.12 1.04
C PHE A 94 -14.26 -5.84 0.12
N PRO A 95 -15.39 -6.30 0.63
CA PRO A 95 -16.29 -7.21 -0.10
C PRO A 95 -16.98 -6.57 -1.32
N LYS A 96 -16.98 -5.23 -1.42
CA LYS A 96 -17.62 -4.49 -2.51
C LYS A 96 -16.63 -3.91 -3.51
N SER A 97 -15.33 -4.03 -3.25
CA SER A 97 -14.26 -3.41 -4.05
C SER A 97 -13.69 -4.38 -5.08
N THR A 98 -13.06 -3.82 -6.09
CA THR A 98 -12.19 -4.54 -7.02
C THR A 98 -10.75 -4.40 -6.55
N ILE A 99 -10.02 -5.50 -6.52
CA ILE A 99 -8.61 -5.56 -6.13
C ILE A 99 -7.78 -5.73 -7.39
N HIS A 100 -6.86 -4.85 -7.60
CA HIS A 100 -5.93 -4.84 -8.72
C HIS A 100 -4.54 -5.16 -8.21
N GLY A 101 -3.86 -6.11 -8.82
CA GLY A 101 -2.50 -6.49 -8.45
C GLY A 101 -1.56 -6.33 -9.64
N ILE A 102 -0.42 -5.66 -9.41
CA ILE A 102 0.69 -5.54 -10.37
C ILE A 102 1.84 -6.42 -9.88
N ASP A 103 2.44 -7.19 -10.79
CA ASP A 103 3.65 -7.94 -10.52
C ASP A 103 4.49 -8.05 -11.80
N ILE A 104 5.82 -8.11 -11.65
CA ILE A 104 6.73 -8.32 -12.78
C ILE A 104 6.62 -9.76 -13.33
N TYR A 105 6.25 -10.71 -12.48
CA TYR A 105 6.02 -12.10 -12.84
C TYR A 105 4.57 -12.36 -13.22
N ASP A 106 4.33 -13.42 -13.98
CA ASP A 106 2.97 -13.83 -14.34
C ASP A 106 2.22 -14.42 -13.13
N LYS A 107 1.20 -13.71 -12.69
CA LYS A 107 0.27 -14.09 -11.62
C LYS A 107 -1.18 -14.24 -12.14
N SER A 108 -1.37 -14.41 -13.43
CA SER A 108 -2.70 -14.49 -14.06
C SER A 108 -3.60 -15.57 -13.46
N PHE A 109 -3.03 -16.64 -12.88
CA PHE A 109 -3.76 -17.69 -12.17
C PHE A 109 -4.55 -17.18 -10.94
N LEU A 110 -4.26 -15.97 -10.45
CA LEU A 110 -4.99 -15.35 -9.34
C LEU A 110 -6.24 -14.59 -9.79
N GLN A 111 -6.43 -14.40 -11.10
CA GLN A 111 -7.51 -13.59 -11.65
C GLN A 111 -8.88 -14.17 -11.31
N THR A 112 -9.79 -13.32 -10.87
CA THR A 112 -11.19 -13.62 -10.59
C THR A 112 -12.07 -12.44 -11.03
N ASP A 113 -13.39 -12.53 -10.77
CA ASP A 113 -14.28 -11.40 -11.07
C ASP A 113 -13.87 -10.11 -10.34
N ARG A 114 -13.35 -10.21 -9.11
CA ARG A 114 -12.97 -9.08 -8.27
C ARG A 114 -11.46 -8.92 -8.02
N ILE A 115 -10.64 -9.83 -8.49
CA ILE A 115 -9.17 -9.69 -8.49
C ILE A 115 -8.72 -9.60 -9.93
N LYS A 116 -8.03 -8.54 -10.28
CA LYS A 116 -7.50 -8.26 -11.61
C LYS A 116 -6.00 -8.16 -11.54
N ILE A 117 -5.30 -8.85 -12.45
CA ILE A 117 -3.84 -8.98 -12.45
C ILE A 117 -3.28 -8.30 -13.69
N TYR A 118 -2.22 -7.53 -13.48
CA TYR A 118 -1.46 -6.85 -14.53
C TYR A 118 0.01 -7.22 -14.39
N ARG A 119 0.59 -7.70 -15.49
CA ARG A 119 2.01 -8.06 -15.51
C ARG A 119 2.82 -6.90 -16.07
N GLY A 120 3.75 -6.38 -15.28
CA GLY A 120 4.66 -5.32 -15.69
C GLY A 120 5.49 -4.79 -14.53
N SER A 121 6.42 -3.89 -14.83
CA SER A 121 7.33 -3.30 -13.86
C SER A 121 6.70 -2.07 -13.21
N GLN A 122 6.88 -1.93 -11.88
CA GLN A 122 6.55 -0.70 -11.16
C GLN A 122 7.43 0.50 -11.56
N ALA A 123 8.57 0.27 -12.18
CA ALA A 123 9.44 1.32 -12.70
C ALA A 123 9.08 1.75 -14.14
N ASP A 124 8.05 1.16 -14.76
CA ASP A 124 7.59 1.53 -16.11
C ASP A 124 6.40 2.50 -16.01
N ALA A 125 6.67 3.77 -16.24
CA ALA A 125 5.67 4.83 -16.19
C ALA A 125 4.55 4.66 -17.23
N ALA A 126 4.87 4.19 -18.43
CA ALA A 126 3.86 3.98 -19.47
C ALA A 126 2.90 2.85 -19.09
N PHE A 127 3.45 1.75 -18.54
CA PHE A 127 2.68 0.63 -18.03
C PHE A 127 1.77 1.06 -16.87
N LEU A 128 2.29 1.76 -15.85
CA LEU A 128 1.52 2.21 -14.69
C LEU A 128 0.38 3.16 -15.09
N ASN A 129 0.67 4.14 -15.96
CA ASN A 129 -0.35 5.05 -16.50
C ASN A 129 -1.42 4.29 -17.30
N GLY A 130 -1.02 3.28 -18.08
CA GLY A 130 -1.93 2.42 -18.84
C GLY A 130 -2.87 1.62 -17.91
N VAL A 131 -2.34 1.04 -16.83
CA VAL A 131 -3.15 0.31 -15.84
C VAL A 131 -4.16 1.26 -15.20
N VAL A 132 -3.71 2.41 -14.67
CA VAL A 132 -4.62 3.37 -14.02
C VAL A 132 -5.63 3.95 -15.02
N GLY A 133 -5.23 4.22 -16.26
CA GLY A 133 -6.15 4.63 -17.33
C GLY A 133 -7.26 3.62 -17.61
N GLY A 134 -6.97 2.33 -17.45
CA GLY A 134 -7.95 1.25 -17.65
C GLY A 134 -8.88 1.00 -16.46
N ILE A 135 -8.39 1.22 -15.22
CA ILE A 135 -9.18 0.92 -14.00
C ILE A 135 -9.86 2.16 -13.40
N GLY A 136 -9.48 3.35 -13.82
CA GLY A 136 -9.83 4.61 -13.17
C GLY A 136 -8.96 4.89 -11.94
N ALA A 137 -9.15 6.05 -11.33
CA ALA A 137 -8.37 6.46 -10.16
C ALA A 137 -8.50 5.45 -9.01
N PRO A 138 -7.40 4.85 -8.51
CA PRO A 138 -7.45 3.98 -7.34
C PRO A 138 -7.83 4.79 -6.08
N ASP A 139 -8.64 4.21 -5.21
CA ASP A 139 -8.94 4.78 -3.89
C ASP A 139 -7.86 4.46 -2.87
N ILE A 140 -7.21 3.32 -3.03
CA ILE A 140 -6.09 2.85 -2.21
C ILE A 140 -5.00 2.31 -3.13
N ILE A 141 -3.75 2.73 -2.88
CA ILE A 141 -2.56 2.13 -3.49
C ILE A 141 -1.69 1.58 -2.36
N ILE A 142 -1.21 0.35 -2.53
CA ILE A 142 -0.28 -0.31 -1.62
C ILE A 142 0.97 -0.65 -2.43
N ASP A 143 2.09 -0.03 -2.13
CA ASP A 143 3.39 -0.34 -2.71
C ASP A 143 4.13 -1.30 -1.79
N ASP A 144 4.14 -2.56 -2.19
CA ASP A 144 4.77 -3.73 -1.56
C ASP A 144 5.60 -4.48 -2.62
N GLY A 145 6.23 -3.72 -3.51
CA GLY A 145 6.84 -4.22 -4.75
C GLY A 145 8.30 -4.64 -4.60
N SER A 146 9.19 -3.94 -5.30
CA SER A 146 10.61 -4.30 -5.37
C SER A 146 11.42 -3.89 -4.15
N HIS A 147 10.91 -3.00 -3.33
CA HIS A 147 11.55 -2.37 -2.18
C HIS A 147 12.84 -1.58 -2.49
N GLN A 148 13.25 -1.50 -3.76
CA GLN A 148 14.33 -0.64 -4.22
C GLN A 148 13.91 0.82 -4.04
N ASN A 149 14.70 1.62 -3.30
CA ASN A 149 14.34 2.99 -2.98
C ASN A 149 13.99 3.81 -4.23
N GLU A 150 14.77 3.68 -5.30
CA GLU A 150 14.54 4.39 -6.57
C GLU A 150 13.20 4.00 -7.22
N HIS A 151 12.89 2.71 -7.26
CA HIS A 151 11.63 2.23 -7.85
C HIS A 151 10.42 2.70 -7.06
N VAL A 152 10.45 2.61 -5.73
CA VAL A 152 9.33 3.04 -4.88
C VAL A 152 9.11 4.53 -4.99
N LEU A 153 10.18 5.35 -5.02
CA LEU A 153 10.09 6.80 -5.24
C LEU A 153 9.46 7.11 -6.59
N GLN A 154 9.95 6.48 -7.66
CA GLN A 154 9.42 6.66 -9.01
C GLN A 154 7.94 6.25 -9.10
N THR A 155 7.59 5.13 -8.48
CA THR A 155 6.21 4.64 -8.42
C THR A 155 5.30 5.65 -7.72
N PHE A 156 5.74 6.19 -6.58
CA PHE A 156 5.01 7.22 -5.84
C PHE A 156 4.80 8.48 -6.67
N GLU A 157 5.86 8.97 -7.32
CA GLU A 157 5.80 10.16 -8.17
C GLU A 157 4.81 10.01 -9.33
N ILE A 158 4.71 8.81 -9.91
CA ILE A 158 3.77 8.52 -10.99
C ILE A 158 2.34 8.34 -10.47
N LEU A 159 2.17 7.53 -9.43
CA LEU A 159 0.83 7.06 -9.03
C LEU A 159 0.14 7.97 -8.00
N PHE A 160 0.86 8.72 -7.17
CA PHE A 160 0.22 9.60 -6.21
C PHE A 160 -0.64 10.68 -6.87
N PRO A 161 -0.21 11.32 -7.98
CA PRO A 161 -1.08 12.22 -8.74
C PRO A 161 -2.35 11.56 -9.28
N LEU A 162 -2.29 10.28 -9.63
CA LEU A 162 -3.40 9.51 -10.20
C LEU A 162 -4.33 8.88 -9.15
N LEU A 163 -3.93 8.90 -7.88
CA LEU A 163 -4.75 8.44 -6.76
C LEU A 163 -6.03 9.30 -6.64
N ALA A 164 -7.14 8.72 -6.26
CA ALA A 164 -8.40 9.44 -6.03
C ALA A 164 -8.24 10.60 -5.03
N ALA A 165 -9.09 11.61 -5.12
CA ALA A 165 -8.95 12.88 -4.38
C ALA A 165 -8.88 12.71 -2.85
N ASN A 166 -9.50 11.66 -2.29
CA ASN A 166 -9.44 11.34 -0.85
C ASN A 166 -8.86 9.93 -0.66
N GLY A 167 -7.93 9.54 -1.53
CA GLY A 167 -7.32 8.23 -1.51
C GLY A 167 -6.20 8.11 -0.49
N ILE A 168 -5.74 6.87 -0.30
CA ILE A 168 -4.65 6.53 0.61
C ILE A 168 -3.56 5.83 -0.19
N TYR A 169 -2.34 6.34 -0.12
CA TYR A 169 -1.15 5.67 -0.61
C TYR A 169 -0.40 5.05 0.57
N VAL A 170 -0.02 3.79 0.45
CA VAL A 170 0.72 3.07 1.50
C VAL A 170 2.02 2.57 0.92
N VAL A 171 3.11 2.71 1.67
CA VAL A 171 4.41 2.15 1.34
C VAL A 171 4.81 1.18 2.43
N GLU A 172 5.04 -0.08 2.04
CA GLU A 172 5.54 -1.13 2.92
C GLU A 172 7.08 -1.22 2.87
N ASP A 173 7.63 -1.92 3.83
CA ASP A 173 9.06 -2.28 3.92
C ASP A 173 10.04 -1.12 3.79
N THR A 174 9.68 0.01 4.40
CA THR A 174 10.50 1.24 4.38
C THR A 174 11.84 1.09 5.10
N GLN A 175 12.14 -0.05 5.76
CA GLN A 175 13.47 -0.39 6.31
C GLN A 175 14.56 -0.42 5.25
N THR A 176 14.21 -0.66 3.98
CA THR A 176 15.16 -0.61 2.85
C THR A 176 15.80 0.77 2.69
N SER A 177 15.20 1.81 3.28
CA SER A 177 15.81 3.13 3.42
C SER A 177 17.18 3.13 4.11
N TYR A 178 17.47 2.09 4.89
CA TYR A 178 18.72 1.93 5.64
C TYR A 178 19.69 0.93 5.00
N TRP A 179 19.29 0.26 3.91
CA TRP A 179 20.05 -0.81 3.30
C TRP A 179 20.74 -0.35 2.01
N PRO A 180 22.09 -0.35 1.96
CA PRO A 180 22.82 0.11 0.79
C PRO A 180 22.49 -0.65 -0.49
N ASP A 181 22.25 -1.97 -0.40
CA ASP A 181 21.91 -2.81 -1.56
C ASP A 181 20.55 -2.46 -2.17
N GLU A 182 19.68 -1.78 -1.40
CA GLU A 182 18.38 -1.29 -1.85
C GLU A 182 18.39 0.22 -2.19
N GLY A 183 19.58 0.83 -2.22
CA GLY A 183 19.75 2.26 -2.47
C GLY A 183 19.56 3.16 -1.25
N GLY A 184 19.52 2.57 -0.06
CA GLY A 184 19.43 3.27 1.23
C GLY A 184 20.78 3.53 1.87
N SER A 185 20.80 4.06 3.11
CA SER A 185 22.00 4.31 3.88
C SER A 185 21.72 4.21 5.38
N SER A 186 22.57 3.44 6.11
CA SER A 186 22.58 3.45 7.57
C SER A 186 23.55 4.50 8.14
N ASP A 187 24.53 4.94 7.36
CA ASP A 187 25.53 5.92 7.78
C ASP A 187 24.98 7.35 7.70
N ASP A 188 24.16 7.63 6.69
CA ASP A 188 23.47 8.91 6.53
C ASP A 188 21.93 8.69 6.52
N LEU A 189 21.28 8.94 7.65
CA LEU A 189 19.83 8.81 7.81
C LEU A 189 19.03 9.89 7.03
N ASN A 190 19.72 10.81 6.38
CA ASN A 190 19.16 11.85 5.52
C ASN A 190 19.69 11.75 4.08
N ALA A 191 20.21 10.59 3.70
CA ALA A 191 20.67 10.35 2.34
C ALA A 191 19.59 10.73 1.31
N PRO A 192 19.89 11.60 0.32
CA PRO A 192 18.87 12.24 -0.52
C PRO A 192 18.00 11.29 -1.34
N ARG A 193 18.48 10.07 -1.58
CA ARG A 193 17.77 9.03 -2.37
C ARG A 193 17.08 7.98 -1.51
N SER A 194 17.11 8.11 -0.19
CA SER A 194 16.43 7.20 0.73
C SER A 194 14.93 7.51 0.77
N LEU A 195 14.10 6.47 0.78
CA LEU A 195 12.64 6.57 0.88
C LEU A 195 12.20 7.44 2.07
N LEU A 196 12.73 7.14 3.26
CA LEU A 196 12.31 7.85 4.46
C LEU A 196 12.81 9.29 4.46
N THR A 197 13.95 9.61 3.82
CA THR A 197 14.37 11.01 3.66
C THR A 197 13.39 11.77 2.78
N PHE A 198 12.98 11.18 1.67
CA PHE A 198 11.97 11.77 0.80
C PHE A 198 10.64 11.99 1.53
N PHE A 199 10.07 10.94 2.15
CA PHE A 199 8.78 11.08 2.85
C PHE A 199 8.85 12.01 4.06
N LYS A 200 9.96 12.03 4.82
CA LYS A 200 10.17 13.04 5.87
C LYS A 200 10.15 14.47 5.32
N SER A 201 10.73 14.70 4.14
CA SER A 201 10.75 16.03 3.53
C SER A 201 9.35 16.54 3.14
N LEU A 202 8.42 15.64 2.83
CA LEU A 202 7.04 16.01 2.51
C LEU A 202 6.23 16.48 3.72
N THR A 203 6.69 16.19 4.95
CA THR A 203 5.99 16.60 6.17
C THR A 203 5.97 18.11 6.38
N ASP A 204 6.98 18.83 5.89
CA ASP A 204 7.01 20.29 5.94
C ASP A 204 5.87 20.89 5.12
N GLY A 205 5.56 20.28 3.96
CA GLY A 205 4.49 20.69 3.07
C GLY A 205 3.09 20.67 3.71
N LEU A 206 2.86 19.84 4.74
CA LEU A 206 1.61 19.85 5.51
C LEU A 206 1.35 21.24 6.13
N ASN A 207 2.41 21.99 6.43
CA ASN A 207 2.36 23.28 7.09
C ASN A 207 2.75 24.43 6.14
N HIS A 208 2.65 24.24 4.83
CA HIS A 208 3.11 25.23 3.84
C HIS A 208 2.53 26.64 4.06
N ALA A 209 1.31 26.74 4.59
CA ALA A 209 0.67 28.03 4.89
C ALA A 209 1.39 28.84 5.99
N GLU A 210 2.24 28.19 6.81
CA GLU A 210 3.03 28.82 7.85
C GLU A 210 4.42 29.29 7.35
N PHE A 211 4.76 29.06 6.08
CA PHE A 211 6.07 29.44 5.57
C PHE A 211 6.19 30.95 5.42
N ILE A 212 7.28 31.49 5.98
CA ILE A 212 7.71 32.89 5.76
C ILE A 212 8.86 32.82 4.74
N ARG A 213 8.52 32.54 3.47
CA ARG A 213 9.46 32.31 2.41
C ARG A 213 8.97 32.97 1.12
N PRO A 214 9.30 34.26 0.89
CA PRO A 214 8.92 34.95 -0.33
C PRO A 214 9.39 34.19 -1.58
N GLY A 215 8.51 34.04 -2.56
CA GLY A 215 8.83 33.34 -3.80
C GLY A 215 8.77 31.81 -3.71
N TYR A 216 8.35 31.23 -2.58
CA TYR A 216 8.11 29.80 -2.50
C TYR A 216 6.96 29.39 -3.44
N VAL A 217 7.22 28.40 -4.29
CA VAL A 217 6.22 27.82 -5.19
C VAL A 217 5.79 26.49 -4.62
N LEU A 218 4.49 26.37 -4.34
CA LEU A 218 3.91 25.15 -3.80
C LEU A 218 4.11 23.99 -4.76
N SER A 219 4.66 22.89 -4.26
CA SER A 219 4.70 21.63 -4.97
C SER A 219 3.30 21.01 -5.09
N TYR A 220 3.17 20.00 -5.94
CA TYR A 220 1.94 19.18 -5.98
C TYR A 220 1.66 18.52 -4.62
N TYR A 221 2.70 18.07 -3.95
CA TYR A 221 2.59 17.39 -2.66
C TYR A 221 2.13 18.34 -1.54
N ASP A 222 2.65 19.57 -1.50
CA ASP A 222 2.21 20.59 -0.53
C ASP A 222 0.71 20.84 -0.62
N GLN A 223 0.17 20.81 -1.83
CA GLN A 223 -1.24 21.09 -2.10
C GLN A 223 -2.16 19.88 -1.89
N HIS A 224 -1.61 18.65 -1.93
CA HIS A 224 -2.44 17.44 -2.02
C HIS A 224 -2.17 16.39 -0.94
N ILE A 225 -1.17 16.52 -0.09
CA ILE A 225 -0.99 15.68 1.08
C ILE A 225 -1.66 16.37 2.28
N VAL A 226 -2.61 15.68 2.92
CA VAL A 226 -3.33 16.22 4.08
C VAL A 226 -2.93 15.56 5.40
N SER A 227 -2.35 14.37 5.36
CA SER A 227 -1.72 13.75 6.53
C SER A 227 -0.77 12.63 6.12
N MET A 228 0.20 12.36 6.99
CA MET A 228 1.15 11.25 6.86
C MET A 228 1.28 10.53 8.21
N HIS A 229 1.27 9.20 8.18
CA HIS A 229 1.40 8.37 9.38
C HIS A 229 2.55 7.39 9.20
N PHE A 230 3.55 7.50 10.04
CA PHE A 230 4.73 6.65 10.04
C PHE A 230 4.62 5.60 11.14
N TYR A 231 4.81 4.35 10.76
CA TYR A 231 4.89 3.19 11.64
C TYR A 231 6.21 2.47 11.41
N HIS A 232 6.48 1.42 12.16
CA HIS A 232 7.63 0.58 11.90
C HIS A 232 7.51 -0.05 10.52
N ASN A 233 8.41 0.34 9.61
CA ASN A 233 8.51 -0.10 8.23
C ASN A 233 7.27 0.16 7.34
N LEU A 234 6.41 1.11 7.70
CA LEU A 234 5.14 1.34 7.02
C LEU A 234 4.76 2.82 7.08
N VAL A 235 4.40 3.40 5.93
CA VAL A 235 3.95 4.79 5.83
C VAL A 235 2.60 4.86 5.12
N PHE A 236 1.65 5.59 5.71
CA PHE A 236 0.38 5.95 5.07
C PHE A 236 0.40 7.43 4.71
N ILE A 237 0.01 7.75 3.48
CA ILE A 237 -0.05 9.10 2.94
C ILE A 237 -1.46 9.35 2.44
N TYR A 238 -2.13 10.33 3.04
CA TYR A 238 -3.51 10.68 2.68
C TYR A 238 -3.50 11.81 1.67
N LYS A 239 -4.13 11.56 0.54
CA LYS A 239 -4.38 12.58 -0.46
C LYS A 239 -5.66 13.33 -0.14
N GLY A 240 -5.63 14.63 -0.33
CA GLY A 240 -6.77 15.51 -0.14
C GLY A 240 -6.47 16.89 -0.71
N ARG A 241 -7.15 17.87 -0.20
CA ARG A 241 -6.92 19.26 -0.52
C ARG A 241 -6.35 19.95 0.72
N ASN A 242 -5.04 20.25 0.68
CA ASN A 242 -4.33 20.93 1.76
C ASN A 242 -4.44 22.45 1.54
N ASP A 243 -5.62 23.00 1.82
CA ASP A 243 -5.95 24.41 1.64
C ASP A 243 -6.32 25.11 2.96
N GLU A 244 -5.95 24.53 4.08
CA GLU A 244 -6.04 25.19 5.39
C GLU A 244 -5.10 26.40 5.42
N GLY A 245 -5.64 27.58 5.65
CA GLY A 245 -4.84 28.80 5.71
C GLY A 245 -4.18 28.99 7.09
N SER A 246 -3.14 29.79 7.15
CA SER A 246 -2.56 30.23 8.43
C SER A 246 -3.48 31.20 9.16
N ASN A 247 -3.60 31.05 10.48
CA ASN A 247 -4.27 32.02 11.35
C ASN A 247 -3.34 33.18 11.75
N ARG A 248 -2.04 33.10 11.42
CA ARG A 248 -0.99 34.05 11.83
C ARG A 248 -0.16 34.61 10.69
N VAL A 249 0.09 33.83 9.65
CA VAL A 249 0.92 34.22 8.51
C VAL A 249 0.07 34.77 7.38
N VAL A 250 0.34 35.98 6.98
CA VAL A 250 -0.30 36.62 5.80
C VAL A 250 0.77 37.38 5.04
N ASN A 251 0.83 37.13 3.74
CA ASN A 251 1.81 37.76 2.82
C ASN A 251 3.27 37.60 3.33
N ASN A 252 3.65 36.40 3.76
CA ASN A 252 4.95 36.06 4.33
C ASN A 252 5.33 36.85 5.58
N GLN A 253 4.37 37.32 6.36
CA GLN A 253 4.60 38.04 7.60
C GLN A 253 3.72 37.51 8.74
N ILE A 254 4.30 37.39 9.94
CA ILE A 254 3.54 37.02 11.13
C ILE A 254 2.76 38.23 11.62
N ARG A 255 1.43 38.12 11.66
CA ARG A 255 0.59 39.13 12.32
C ARG A 255 0.79 39.01 13.85
N ARG A 256 1.28 40.09 14.48
CA ARG A 256 1.29 40.20 15.94
C ARG A 256 -0.16 40.37 16.42
N LYS A 257 -0.51 39.69 17.52
CA LYS A 257 -1.77 39.92 18.22
C LYS A 257 -1.77 41.31 18.84
#